data_bc3a04458fa82aa5d1a910e5833806fe
#
_entry.id   bc3a04458fa82aa5d1a910e5833806fe
#
_cell.length_a   1.000
_cell.length_b   1.000
_cell.length_c   1.000
_cell.angle_alpha   90.00
_cell.angle_beta   90.00
_cell.angle_gamma   90.00
#
_symmetry.space_group_name_H-M   'P 1'
#
loop_
_entity.id
_entity.type
_entity.pdbx_description
1 polymer ?
#
loop_
_entity_poly.entity_id
_entity_poly.type
_entity_poly.pdbx_seq_one_letter_code
_entity_poly.pdbx_strand_id
1 'polypeptide(L)'
;MVMRSMAAGVLCALMGVGCGGDDEGQPQSCSVSEQTGCTAPQVCEEVEGAEPACFAPVTLKGRVYNSLDDEAIAGARVLARDANDAVISRVAVTREDGTYELAVPARRDANGVPVRADVTLRADALAYETFPRAPRVALPIDLSTAAGTPLSVASAATEIALLPLAESEGLGSVSGVVHADQPGGTLLVAGGATGAADLDGSYTIFNVAAGEVTVRGYGAGLALDTASAAVSAGKETKGVDLHATGEATAVVSGKVEIVNAPDGDATSVILVVADTFDAMTARGETPRGLRQGNVTGEFSIAGVPDGEYVILAAFENDALVRDPDTSIGGTELVRITVAGGDQPVQESFKVTGALAVVSPGASRMDEVSGTPAFVFEDDSSEDMYEVSLFDALGEKIWENLEVPRVSGSENVTVAYDGPELVPGMIYQFRATSKKDGTPISQTEDLKGVFLYK
;
A
#
# COMPACT_ATOMS: atom_id res chain seq x y z
N MET A 1 57.95 -17.01 54.44
CA MET A 1 57.35 -17.97 55.37
C MET A 1 56.16 -18.55 54.65
N VAL A 2 56.38 -19.54 53.83
CA VAL A 2 56.13 -20.95 54.01
C VAL A 2 54.70 -21.22 54.55
N MET A 3 53.80 -21.70 53.70
CA MET A 3 53.42 -23.12 53.75
C MET A 3 52.49 -23.49 52.59
N ARG A 4 52.86 -24.55 51.90
CA ARG A 4 52.10 -25.38 50.99
C ARG A 4 51.04 -26.17 51.74
N SER A 5 49.90 -26.51 51.13
CA SER A 5 49.34 -27.82 51.35
C SER A 5 48.58 -28.28 50.12
N MET A 6 48.94 -29.43 49.63
CA MET A 6 48.24 -30.28 48.64
C MET A 6 47.13 -31.10 49.31
N ALA A 7 46.17 -31.45 48.55
CA ALA A 7 45.56 -32.78 48.45
C ALA A 7 44.19 -32.66 47.80
N ALA A 8 43.78 -33.38 46.91
CA ALA A 8 43.74 -34.75 46.45
C ALA A 8 42.38 -34.89 45.75
N GLY A 9 42.40 -35.46 44.59
CA GLY A 9 41.23 -35.71 43.75
C GLY A 9 40.30 -36.80 44.28
N VAL A 10 39.05 -36.70 43.88
CA VAL A 10 38.14 -37.85 43.82
C VAL A 10 37.45 -37.81 42.45
N LEU A 11 37.77 -38.77 41.69
CA LEU A 11 37.10 -39.19 40.42
C LEU A 11 35.80 -39.92 40.82
N CYS A 12 34.63 -39.38 40.43
CA CYS A 12 33.39 -40.17 40.43
C CYS A 12 32.78 -40.06 39.04
N ALA A 13 32.96 -41.13 38.29
CA ALA A 13 32.14 -41.39 37.09
C ALA A 13 30.79 -41.93 37.58
N LEU A 14 29.70 -41.30 37.21
CA LEU A 14 28.37 -41.86 37.28
C LEU A 14 27.56 -41.45 36.04
N MET A 15 26.95 -42.46 35.52
CA MET A 15 26.23 -42.63 34.28
C MET A 15 25.10 -41.61 34.10
N GLY A 16 24.86 -41.27 32.83
CA GLY A 16 23.82 -40.43 32.36
C GLY A 16 22.41 -40.88 32.70
N VAL A 17 21.61 -39.91 33.04
CA VAL A 17 20.17 -39.90 32.75
C VAL A 17 19.93 -38.58 32.04
N GLY A 18 19.58 -38.67 30.76
CA GLY A 18 19.16 -37.50 29.97
C GLY A 18 17.85 -37.01 30.56
N CYS A 19 17.87 -35.84 31.18
CA CYS A 19 16.69 -35.00 31.31
C CYS A 19 16.61 -34.22 29.99
N GLY A 20 15.60 -34.52 29.18
CA GLY A 20 15.17 -33.62 28.13
C GLY A 20 14.79 -32.32 28.81
N GLY A 21 15.63 -31.31 28.67
CA GLY A 21 15.23 -29.92 28.88
C GLY A 21 14.30 -29.57 27.74
N ASP A 22 13.05 -29.28 28.07
CA ASP A 22 12.21 -28.50 27.20
C ASP A 22 12.98 -27.20 26.94
N ASP A 23 13.51 -27.07 25.74
CA ASP A 23 13.95 -25.80 25.20
C ASP A 23 12.67 -24.94 25.11
N GLU A 24 12.32 -24.24 26.18
CA GLU A 24 11.46 -23.09 26.07
C GLU A 24 12.24 -22.12 25.20
N GLY A 25 11.93 -22.17 23.88
CA GLY A 25 12.61 -21.39 22.87
C GLY A 25 12.63 -19.93 23.28
N GLN A 26 13.83 -19.39 23.46
CA GLN A 26 13.99 -17.93 23.48
C GLN A 26 13.24 -17.40 22.25
N PRO A 27 12.46 -16.29 22.40
CA PRO A 27 11.80 -15.68 21.25
C PRO A 27 12.85 -15.45 20.17
N GLN A 28 12.66 -16.09 19.04
CA GLN A 28 13.57 -16.02 17.90
C GLN A 28 13.52 -14.58 17.42
N SER A 29 14.60 -13.83 17.58
CA SER A 29 14.69 -12.46 17.08
C SER A 29 14.53 -12.48 15.56
N CYS A 30 13.58 -11.72 15.03
CA CYS A 30 13.32 -11.63 13.61
C CYS A 30 13.44 -10.19 13.13
N SER A 31 13.58 -10.01 11.82
CA SER A 31 13.64 -8.69 11.17
C SER A 31 12.38 -8.46 10.35
N VAL A 32 11.63 -7.41 10.67
CA VAL A 32 10.43 -7.01 9.93
C VAL A 32 10.79 -6.52 8.54
N SER A 33 11.83 -5.69 8.43
CA SER A 33 12.26 -5.13 7.13
C SER A 33 12.79 -6.20 6.16
N GLU A 34 13.50 -7.20 6.70
CA GLU A 34 14.11 -8.26 5.91
C GLU A 34 13.24 -9.51 5.80
N GLN A 35 12.18 -9.61 6.63
CA GLN A 35 11.34 -10.81 6.74
C GLN A 35 12.15 -12.08 7.01
N THR A 36 13.20 -11.97 7.85
CA THR A 36 14.10 -13.04 8.24
C THR A 36 13.87 -13.46 9.69
N GLY A 37 14.39 -14.61 10.11
CA GLY A 37 14.34 -15.11 11.47
C GLY A 37 13.09 -15.93 11.80
N CYS A 38 12.09 -16.02 10.93
CA CYS A 38 10.90 -16.85 11.14
C CYS A 38 10.90 -18.13 10.28
N THR A 39 10.32 -19.19 10.82
CA THR A 39 10.10 -20.43 10.05
C THR A 39 8.77 -20.35 9.32
N ALA A 40 8.77 -20.57 8.01
CA ALA A 40 7.54 -20.60 7.21
C ALA A 40 6.50 -21.58 7.79
N PRO A 41 5.21 -21.24 7.82
CA PRO A 41 4.57 -20.11 7.15
C PRO A 41 4.53 -18.80 7.96
N GLN A 42 5.21 -18.72 9.09
CA GLN A 42 5.25 -17.50 9.91
C GLN A 42 6.05 -16.38 9.24
N VAL A 43 5.68 -15.15 9.55
CA VAL A 43 6.33 -13.91 9.13
C VAL A 43 6.72 -13.09 10.34
N CYS A 44 7.73 -12.25 10.21
CA CYS A 44 8.13 -11.33 11.27
C CYS A 44 7.19 -10.13 11.28
N GLU A 45 6.54 -9.89 12.42
CA GLU A 45 5.58 -8.82 12.60
C GLU A 45 5.97 -7.92 13.78
N GLU A 46 5.67 -6.63 13.67
CA GLU A 46 5.86 -5.66 14.75
C GLU A 46 4.91 -5.96 15.90
N VAL A 47 5.41 -5.83 17.13
CA VAL A 47 4.63 -5.96 18.37
C VAL A 47 4.68 -4.64 19.13
N GLU A 48 3.52 -4.07 19.44
CA GLU A 48 3.44 -2.80 20.17
C GLU A 48 4.12 -2.90 21.54
N GLY A 49 5.15 -2.06 21.73
CA GLY A 49 5.90 -1.99 22.98
C GLY A 49 6.82 -3.17 23.27
N ALA A 50 7.10 -4.03 22.27
CA ALA A 50 7.98 -5.17 22.37
C ALA A 50 8.85 -5.35 21.12
N GLU A 51 9.81 -6.28 21.17
CA GLU A 51 10.59 -6.68 20.01
C GLU A 51 9.71 -7.43 18.98
N PRO A 52 10.00 -7.31 17.66
CA PRO A 52 9.31 -8.07 16.63
C PRO A 52 9.32 -9.57 16.90
N ALA A 53 8.24 -10.25 16.53
CA ALA A 53 8.09 -11.68 16.76
C ALA A 53 7.45 -12.39 15.56
N CYS A 54 7.58 -13.72 15.53
CA CYS A 54 7.07 -14.55 14.44
C CYS A 54 5.60 -14.93 14.67
N PHE A 55 4.73 -14.58 13.73
CA PHE A 55 3.30 -14.91 13.75
C PHE A 55 2.85 -15.55 12.44
N ALA A 56 1.75 -16.29 12.51
CA ALA A 56 1.00 -16.64 11.30
C ALA A 56 0.37 -15.33 10.76
N PRO A 57 0.61 -14.99 9.48
CA PRO A 57 0.06 -13.74 8.89
C PRO A 57 -1.47 -13.80 8.86
N VAL A 58 -2.09 -12.62 8.76
CA VAL A 58 -3.51 -12.52 8.44
C VAL A 58 -3.74 -12.95 6.99
N THR A 59 -4.77 -13.75 6.72
CA THR A 59 -5.11 -14.20 5.37
C THR A 59 -6.30 -13.41 4.85
N LEU A 60 -6.11 -12.64 3.77
CA LEU A 60 -7.22 -12.07 3.01
C LEU A 60 -7.74 -13.11 2.02
N LYS A 61 -9.06 -13.31 1.99
CA LYS A 61 -9.72 -14.29 1.11
C LYS A 61 -10.77 -13.60 0.27
N GLY A 62 -10.71 -13.80 -1.04
CA GLY A 62 -11.64 -13.22 -1.97
C GLY A 62 -11.59 -13.92 -3.32
N ARG A 63 -12.23 -13.30 -4.29
CA ARG A 63 -12.32 -13.76 -5.68
C ARG A 63 -12.03 -12.61 -6.63
N VAL A 64 -11.37 -12.92 -7.75
CA VAL A 64 -11.18 -12.01 -8.89
C VAL A 64 -12.07 -12.50 -10.03
N TYR A 65 -12.84 -11.59 -10.59
CA TYR A 65 -13.79 -11.91 -11.65
C TYR A 65 -13.95 -10.75 -12.64
N ASN A 66 -14.49 -11.05 -13.81
CA ASN A 66 -14.80 -10.08 -14.85
C ASN A 66 -16.04 -9.27 -14.44
N SER A 67 -15.94 -7.96 -14.41
CA SER A 67 -17.02 -7.06 -13.99
C SER A 67 -18.26 -7.07 -14.91
N LEU A 68 -18.15 -7.59 -16.14
CA LEU A 68 -19.24 -7.58 -17.12
C LEU A 68 -20.15 -8.82 -17.06
N ASP A 69 -19.62 -9.97 -16.64
CA ASP A 69 -20.32 -11.27 -16.74
C ASP A 69 -20.12 -12.18 -15.52
N ASP A 70 -19.41 -11.70 -14.48
CA ASP A 70 -19.05 -12.44 -13.27
C ASP A 70 -18.20 -13.71 -13.52
N GLU A 71 -17.61 -13.89 -14.71
CA GLU A 71 -16.72 -15.02 -14.96
C GLU A 71 -15.45 -14.94 -14.12
N ALA A 72 -15.04 -16.07 -13.59
CA ALA A 72 -13.84 -16.18 -12.76
C ALA A 72 -12.57 -15.89 -13.58
N ILE A 73 -11.65 -15.10 -13.04
CA ILE A 73 -10.35 -14.84 -13.68
C ILE A 73 -9.27 -15.65 -13.00
N ALA A 74 -8.82 -16.71 -13.68
CA ALA A 74 -7.68 -17.50 -13.24
C ALA A 74 -6.36 -16.83 -13.59
N GLY A 75 -5.34 -17.01 -12.75
CA GLY A 75 -4.00 -16.48 -13.01
C GLY A 75 -3.84 -14.99 -12.77
N ALA A 76 -4.85 -14.30 -12.23
CA ALA A 76 -4.70 -12.92 -11.78
C ALA A 76 -3.75 -12.87 -10.58
N ARG A 77 -2.91 -11.84 -10.53
CA ARG A 77 -1.96 -11.61 -9.45
C ARG A 77 -2.53 -10.58 -8.49
N VAL A 78 -2.68 -10.98 -7.23
CA VAL A 78 -3.26 -10.14 -6.17
C VAL A 78 -2.20 -9.87 -5.11
N LEU A 79 -2.09 -8.62 -4.68
CA LEU A 79 -1.20 -8.21 -3.59
C LEU A 79 -1.85 -7.14 -2.72
N ALA A 80 -1.34 -6.98 -1.49
CA ALA A 80 -1.75 -5.92 -0.58
C ALA A 80 -0.71 -4.78 -0.56
N ARG A 81 -1.22 -3.56 -0.45
CA ARG A 81 -0.47 -2.32 -0.30
C ARG A 81 -0.80 -1.67 1.04
N ASP A 82 0.16 -0.99 1.62
CA ASP A 82 -0.07 -0.16 2.81
C ASP A 82 -0.68 1.21 2.45
N ALA A 83 -0.83 2.06 3.47
CA ALA A 83 -1.38 3.41 3.33
C ALA A 83 -0.53 4.35 2.45
N ASN A 84 0.67 3.96 2.10
CA ASN A 84 1.57 4.69 1.19
C ASN A 84 1.62 4.08 -0.23
N ASP A 85 0.68 3.21 -0.57
CA ASP A 85 0.62 2.46 -1.84
C ASP A 85 1.82 1.51 -2.09
N ALA A 86 2.63 1.21 -1.07
CA ALA A 86 3.76 0.28 -1.18
C ALA A 86 3.35 -1.16 -0.93
N VAL A 87 3.92 -2.10 -1.67
CA VAL A 87 3.65 -3.54 -1.53
C VAL A 87 4.16 -4.06 -0.18
N ILE A 88 3.29 -4.71 0.58
CA ILE A 88 3.59 -5.28 1.91
C ILE A 88 3.31 -6.78 2.01
N SER A 89 2.77 -7.41 1.00
CA SER A 89 2.42 -8.83 1.01
C SER A 89 3.22 -9.63 -0.01
N ARG A 90 3.08 -10.95 0.07
CA ARG A 90 3.36 -11.84 -1.06
C ARG A 90 2.39 -11.56 -2.21
N VAL A 91 2.67 -12.17 -3.36
CA VAL A 91 1.72 -12.20 -4.48
C VAL A 91 0.91 -13.49 -4.43
N ALA A 92 -0.41 -13.38 -4.35
CA ALA A 92 -1.32 -14.51 -4.56
C ALA A 92 -1.72 -14.60 -6.03
N VAL A 93 -1.78 -15.82 -6.56
CA VAL A 93 -2.28 -16.08 -7.91
C VAL A 93 -3.64 -16.76 -7.80
N THR A 94 -4.64 -16.24 -8.50
CA THR A 94 -5.99 -16.80 -8.45
C THR A 94 -6.06 -18.20 -9.07
N ARG A 95 -6.90 -19.05 -8.47
CA ARG A 95 -7.21 -20.40 -8.95
C ARG A 95 -8.16 -20.36 -10.17
N GLU A 96 -8.50 -21.51 -10.72
CA GLU A 96 -9.42 -21.64 -11.86
C GLU A 96 -10.82 -21.04 -11.56
N ASP A 97 -11.25 -21.07 -10.31
CA ASP A 97 -12.52 -20.48 -9.86
C ASP A 97 -12.42 -19.01 -9.48
N GLY A 98 -11.27 -18.36 -9.75
CA GLY A 98 -10.98 -16.97 -9.44
C GLY A 98 -10.63 -16.71 -7.98
N THR A 99 -10.71 -17.70 -7.09
CA THR A 99 -10.44 -17.51 -5.65
C THR A 99 -8.95 -17.30 -5.36
N TYR A 100 -8.66 -16.55 -4.32
CA TYR A 100 -7.31 -16.34 -3.82
C TYR A 100 -7.25 -16.35 -2.29
N GLU A 101 -6.07 -16.64 -1.77
CA GLU A 101 -5.71 -16.49 -0.37
C GLU A 101 -4.38 -15.73 -0.30
N LEU A 102 -4.41 -14.55 0.28
CA LEU A 102 -3.28 -13.63 0.37
C LEU A 102 -2.82 -13.48 1.81
N ALA A 103 -1.59 -13.89 2.10
CA ALA A 103 -0.96 -13.71 3.40
C ALA A 103 -0.43 -12.27 3.52
N VAL A 104 -0.89 -11.55 4.54
CA VAL A 104 -0.51 -10.15 4.81
C VAL A 104 0.05 -10.06 6.22
N PRO A 105 1.29 -9.55 6.41
CA PRO A 105 1.83 -9.23 7.73
C PRO A 105 0.95 -8.20 8.45
N ALA A 106 0.77 -8.36 9.76
CA ALA A 106 0.01 -7.44 10.58
C ALA A 106 0.90 -6.85 11.68
N ARG A 107 0.49 -5.70 12.23
CA ARG A 107 1.01 -5.24 13.52
C ARG A 107 0.24 -5.92 14.63
N ARG A 108 0.90 -6.23 15.75
CA ARG A 108 0.29 -6.94 16.89
C ARG A 108 0.35 -6.11 18.15
N ASP A 109 -0.65 -6.30 19.02
CA ASP A 109 -0.55 -5.87 20.40
C ASP A 109 0.37 -6.81 21.22
N ALA A 110 0.62 -6.50 22.48
CA ALA A 110 1.44 -7.32 23.38
C ALA A 110 0.87 -8.74 23.62
N ASN A 111 -0.38 -9.01 23.26
CA ASN A 111 -1.02 -10.32 23.35
C ASN A 111 -0.99 -11.09 22.01
N GLY A 112 -0.38 -10.52 20.99
CA GLY A 112 -0.32 -11.09 19.64
C GLY A 112 -1.61 -10.94 18.83
N VAL A 113 -2.53 -10.06 19.24
CA VAL A 113 -3.76 -9.77 18.48
C VAL A 113 -3.44 -8.71 17.43
N PRO A 114 -3.93 -8.85 16.17
CA PRO A 114 -3.76 -7.81 15.16
C PRO A 114 -4.34 -6.48 15.64
N VAL A 115 -3.54 -5.42 15.58
CA VAL A 115 -4.00 -4.05 15.78
C VAL A 115 -4.43 -3.45 14.45
N ARG A 116 -5.16 -2.34 14.50
CA ARG A 116 -5.62 -1.67 13.29
C ARG A 116 -4.46 -1.33 12.36
N ALA A 117 -4.57 -1.81 11.15
CA ALA A 117 -3.74 -1.43 10.01
C ALA A 117 -4.59 -1.55 8.75
N ASP A 118 -4.79 -0.44 8.06
CA ASP A 118 -5.57 -0.40 6.82
C ASP A 118 -4.68 -0.77 5.65
N VAL A 119 -5.09 -1.76 4.87
CA VAL A 119 -4.42 -2.17 3.63
C VAL A 119 -5.39 -2.08 2.47
N THR A 120 -4.87 -1.86 1.28
CA THR A 120 -5.65 -1.88 0.03
C THR A 120 -5.18 -3.02 -0.86
N LEU A 121 -6.03 -3.48 -1.75
CA LEU A 121 -5.69 -4.54 -2.70
C LEU A 121 -5.33 -3.96 -4.06
N ARG A 122 -4.39 -4.62 -4.71
CA ARG A 122 -4.11 -4.49 -6.13
C ARG A 122 -4.30 -5.85 -6.80
N ALA A 123 -4.87 -5.84 -8.02
CA ALA A 123 -4.95 -7.03 -8.86
C ALA A 123 -4.61 -6.70 -10.31
N ASP A 124 -3.83 -7.58 -10.93
CA ASP A 124 -3.39 -7.50 -12.32
C ASP A 124 -3.75 -8.79 -13.06
N ALA A 125 -4.27 -8.68 -14.26
CA ALA A 125 -4.51 -9.81 -15.15
C ALA A 125 -4.35 -9.42 -16.62
N LEU A 126 -4.02 -10.40 -17.48
CA LEU A 126 -3.89 -10.16 -18.91
C LEU A 126 -5.25 -9.78 -19.52
N ALA A 127 -5.26 -8.74 -20.34
CA ALA A 127 -6.43 -8.17 -21.01
C ALA A 127 -7.43 -7.45 -20.08
N TYR A 128 -7.05 -7.19 -18.85
CA TYR A 128 -7.85 -6.43 -17.88
C TYR A 128 -7.10 -5.19 -17.41
N GLU A 129 -7.85 -4.17 -17.03
CA GLU A 129 -7.26 -3.02 -16.32
C GLU A 129 -6.74 -3.45 -14.95
N THR A 130 -5.58 -2.93 -14.56
CA THR A 130 -5.10 -3.07 -13.17
C THR A 130 -6.13 -2.48 -12.21
N PHE A 131 -6.44 -3.19 -11.12
CA PHE A 131 -7.28 -2.66 -10.04
C PHE A 131 -6.38 -2.23 -8.87
N PRO A 132 -6.60 -1.06 -8.26
CA PRO A 132 -7.46 0.01 -8.74
C PRO A 132 -6.78 0.80 -9.86
N ARG A 133 -7.59 1.31 -10.77
CA ARG A 133 -7.19 2.33 -11.75
C ARG A 133 -8.23 3.43 -11.75
N ALA A 134 -7.79 4.67 -11.66
CA ALA A 134 -8.68 5.81 -11.64
C ALA A 134 -9.71 5.78 -12.80
N PRO A 135 -10.97 6.16 -12.58
CA PRO A 135 -11.50 6.77 -11.35
C PRO A 135 -11.82 5.78 -10.20
N ARG A 136 -11.61 4.47 -10.40
CA ARG A 136 -11.88 3.44 -9.40
C ARG A 136 -10.89 3.53 -8.23
N VAL A 137 -11.36 3.22 -7.02
CA VAL A 137 -10.57 3.22 -5.79
C VAL A 137 -10.61 1.84 -5.12
N ALA A 138 -9.52 1.41 -4.49
CA ALA A 138 -9.54 0.27 -3.60
C ALA A 138 -9.90 0.73 -2.19
N LEU A 139 -10.93 0.13 -1.60
CA LEU A 139 -11.31 0.46 -0.23
C LEU A 139 -10.35 -0.16 0.79
N PRO A 140 -10.12 0.49 1.94
CA PRO A 140 -9.25 -0.04 2.97
C PRO A 140 -9.87 -1.27 3.65
N ILE A 141 -9.01 -2.23 3.99
CA ILE A 141 -9.32 -3.43 4.76
C ILE A 141 -8.57 -3.34 6.08
N ASP A 142 -9.30 -3.23 7.18
CA ASP A 142 -8.72 -3.21 8.52
C ASP A 142 -8.33 -4.63 8.96
N LEU A 143 -7.04 -4.90 9.10
CA LEU A 143 -6.51 -6.21 9.49
C LEU A 143 -6.91 -6.61 10.92
N SER A 144 -7.27 -5.67 11.79
CA SER A 144 -7.77 -5.97 13.13
C SER A 144 -9.13 -6.66 13.15
N THR A 145 -9.87 -6.63 12.04
CA THR A 145 -11.15 -7.33 11.88
C THR A 145 -11.00 -8.83 11.61
N ALA A 146 -9.76 -9.31 11.45
CA ALA A 146 -9.48 -10.72 11.15
C ALA A 146 -10.01 -11.65 12.26
N ALA A 147 -10.69 -12.70 11.85
CA ALA A 147 -11.30 -13.68 12.75
C ALA A 147 -11.00 -15.11 12.34
N GLY A 148 -11.25 -16.05 13.26
CA GLY A 148 -11.06 -17.49 13.01
C GLY A 148 -9.66 -18.00 13.37
N THR A 149 -9.39 -19.27 13.01
CA THR A 149 -8.08 -19.92 13.19
C THR A 149 -7.80 -20.77 11.95
N PRO A 150 -6.88 -20.39 11.07
CA PRO A 150 -6.05 -19.18 11.10
C PRO A 150 -6.88 -17.90 10.94
N LEU A 151 -6.32 -16.75 11.39
CA LEU A 151 -6.94 -15.43 11.27
C LEU A 151 -7.16 -15.06 9.80
N SER A 152 -8.38 -14.69 9.44
CA SER A 152 -8.69 -14.28 8.06
C SER A 152 -9.71 -13.17 7.99
N VAL A 153 -9.66 -12.39 6.91
CA VAL A 153 -10.66 -11.41 6.50
C VAL A 153 -11.26 -11.84 5.17
N ALA A 154 -12.59 -11.87 5.10
CA ALA A 154 -13.34 -12.05 3.86
C ALA A 154 -14.54 -11.10 3.91
N SER A 155 -14.64 -10.19 2.98
CA SER A 155 -15.66 -9.14 2.93
C SER A 155 -15.86 -8.64 1.50
N ALA A 156 -16.81 -7.76 1.27
CA ALA A 156 -16.97 -7.12 -0.04
C ALA A 156 -15.68 -6.42 -0.53
N ALA A 157 -14.86 -5.88 0.39
CA ALA A 157 -13.59 -5.23 0.03
C ALA A 157 -12.47 -6.21 -0.36
N THR A 158 -12.65 -7.52 -0.16
CA THR A 158 -11.73 -8.56 -0.66
C THR A 158 -12.18 -9.16 -1.99
N GLU A 159 -13.35 -8.80 -2.51
CA GLU A 159 -13.81 -9.17 -3.86
C GLU A 159 -13.29 -8.17 -4.88
N ILE A 160 -12.78 -8.62 -6.01
CA ILE A 160 -12.17 -7.76 -7.03
C ILE A 160 -12.83 -8.02 -8.38
N ALA A 161 -13.57 -7.02 -8.88
CA ALA A 161 -14.12 -7.03 -10.22
C ALA A 161 -13.17 -6.32 -11.18
N LEU A 162 -12.54 -7.02 -12.11
CA LEU A 162 -11.66 -6.42 -13.11
C LEU A 162 -12.45 -6.00 -14.36
N LEU A 163 -12.14 -4.81 -14.87
CA LEU A 163 -12.67 -4.30 -16.13
C LEU A 163 -11.84 -4.82 -17.31
N PRO A 164 -12.47 -5.45 -18.31
CA PRO A 164 -11.76 -5.79 -19.52
C PRO A 164 -11.22 -4.55 -20.22
N LEU A 165 -10.00 -4.61 -20.73
CA LEU A 165 -9.45 -3.56 -21.58
C LEU A 165 -10.24 -3.45 -22.86
N ALA A 166 -10.63 -2.23 -23.25
CA ALA A 166 -11.33 -1.96 -24.51
C ALA A 166 -10.50 -2.38 -25.73
N GLU A 167 -9.17 -2.25 -25.64
CA GLU A 167 -8.21 -2.67 -26.67
C GLU A 167 -7.13 -3.53 -26.00
N SER A 168 -7.27 -4.85 -26.10
CA SER A 168 -6.27 -5.82 -25.62
C SER A 168 -5.46 -6.46 -26.76
N GLU A 169 -5.89 -6.26 -28.02
CA GLU A 169 -5.13 -6.72 -29.18
C GLU A 169 -3.78 -5.99 -29.24
N GLY A 170 -2.69 -6.73 -29.35
CA GLY A 170 -1.35 -6.14 -29.37
C GLY A 170 -0.67 -6.09 -28.00
N LEU A 171 -1.34 -6.54 -26.94
CA LEU A 171 -0.74 -6.67 -25.60
C LEU A 171 -0.24 -8.08 -25.35
N GLY A 172 0.86 -8.20 -24.61
CA GLY A 172 1.41 -9.46 -24.12
C GLY A 172 1.78 -9.34 -22.64
N SER A 173 2.53 -10.30 -22.14
CA SER A 173 3.08 -10.26 -20.80
C SER A 173 4.58 -10.55 -20.79
N VAL A 174 5.26 -10.09 -19.75
CA VAL A 174 6.67 -10.33 -19.49
C VAL A 174 6.81 -10.97 -18.12
N SER A 175 7.59 -12.04 -18.03
CA SER A 175 7.87 -12.71 -16.75
C SER A 175 9.34 -13.08 -16.62
N GLY A 176 9.82 -13.11 -15.38
CA GLY A 176 11.20 -13.44 -15.04
C GLY A 176 11.40 -13.48 -13.54
N VAL A 177 12.65 -13.38 -13.14
CA VAL A 177 13.07 -13.40 -11.73
C VAL A 177 13.97 -12.22 -11.43
N VAL A 178 13.76 -11.57 -10.31
CA VAL A 178 14.69 -10.59 -9.73
C VAL A 178 15.68 -11.36 -8.85
N HIS A 179 16.93 -11.44 -9.27
CA HIS A 179 18.03 -12.08 -8.54
C HIS A 179 18.69 -11.07 -7.59
N ALA A 180 18.18 -11.00 -6.38
CA ALA A 180 18.69 -10.16 -5.29
C ALA A 180 18.48 -10.88 -3.95
N ASP A 181 19.13 -10.42 -2.89
CA ASP A 181 18.97 -11.01 -1.55
C ASP A 181 17.54 -10.83 -1.00
N GLN A 182 16.89 -9.73 -1.32
CA GLN A 182 15.53 -9.39 -0.88
C GLN A 182 14.68 -8.89 -2.07
N PRO A 183 14.30 -9.77 -3.00
CA PRO A 183 13.62 -9.36 -4.23
C PRO A 183 12.13 -9.02 -4.02
N GLY A 184 11.53 -9.50 -2.94
CA GLY A 184 10.09 -9.38 -2.69
C GLY A 184 9.61 -7.93 -2.63
N GLY A 185 8.52 -7.63 -3.35
CA GLY A 185 7.97 -6.28 -3.45
C GLY A 185 8.74 -5.32 -4.36
N THR A 186 9.77 -5.78 -5.07
CA THR A 186 10.40 -4.99 -6.14
C THR A 186 9.34 -4.62 -7.17
N LEU A 187 9.20 -3.34 -7.45
CA LEU A 187 8.33 -2.83 -8.51
C LEU A 187 9.01 -3.04 -9.87
N LEU A 188 8.35 -3.70 -10.80
CA LEU A 188 8.82 -3.89 -12.17
C LEU A 188 8.02 -2.99 -13.11
N VAL A 189 8.72 -2.33 -14.03
CA VAL A 189 8.12 -1.41 -15.02
C VAL A 189 8.60 -1.79 -16.42
N ALA A 190 7.68 -1.91 -17.37
CA ALA A 190 7.95 -2.18 -18.78
C ALA A 190 6.96 -1.43 -19.68
N GLY A 191 7.41 -0.37 -20.37
CA GLY A 191 6.57 0.38 -21.31
C GLY A 191 5.30 0.98 -20.66
N GLY A 192 5.37 1.42 -19.40
CA GLY A 192 4.24 1.95 -18.64
C GLY A 192 3.38 0.89 -17.94
N ALA A 193 3.50 -0.38 -18.30
CA ALA A 193 2.90 -1.48 -17.55
C ALA A 193 3.76 -1.84 -16.33
N THR A 194 3.12 -2.29 -15.27
CA THR A 194 3.78 -2.55 -13.98
C THR A 194 3.43 -3.91 -13.41
N GLY A 195 4.28 -4.41 -12.53
CA GLY A 195 4.07 -5.62 -11.74
C GLY A 195 4.95 -5.60 -10.50
N ALA A 196 4.75 -6.55 -9.59
CA ALA A 196 5.59 -6.69 -8.41
C ALA A 196 6.19 -8.09 -8.32
N ALA A 197 7.42 -8.18 -7.82
CA ALA A 197 8.05 -9.45 -7.53
C ALA A 197 7.50 -10.07 -6.24
N ASP A 198 7.28 -11.40 -6.24
CA ASP A 198 7.01 -12.17 -5.03
C ASP A 198 8.31 -12.35 -4.22
N LEU A 199 8.24 -12.95 -3.04
CA LEU A 199 9.38 -13.14 -2.13
C LEU A 199 10.52 -13.97 -2.75
N ASP A 200 10.23 -14.84 -3.69
CA ASP A 200 11.22 -15.62 -4.44
C ASP A 200 11.81 -14.88 -5.66
N GLY A 201 11.41 -13.63 -5.84
CA GLY A 201 11.81 -12.79 -6.96
C GLY A 201 11.01 -12.99 -8.24
N SER A 202 10.13 -13.99 -8.32
CA SER A 202 9.32 -14.25 -9.51
C SER A 202 8.34 -13.11 -9.77
N TYR A 203 8.22 -12.67 -11.02
CA TYR A 203 7.32 -11.60 -11.39
C TYR A 203 6.61 -11.85 -12.72
N THR A 204 5.51 -11.15 -12.92
CA THR A 204 4.82 -11.03 -14.21
C THR A 204 4.31 -9.61 -14.36
N ILE A 205 4.56 -9.00 -15.51
CA ILE A 205 3.98 -7.73 -15.94
C ILE A 205 3.00 -8.06 -17.04
N PHE A 206 1.73 -7.76 -16.81
CA PHE A 206 0.67 -7.94 -17.82
C PHE A 206 0.51 -6.69 -18.68
N ASN A 207 -0.16 -6.86 -19.81
CA ASN A 207 -0.61 -5.78 -20.69
C ASN A 207 0.53 -4.89 -21.24
N VAL A 208 1.68 -5.51 -21.46
CA VAL A 208 2.82 -4.85 -22.11
C VAL A 208 2.58 -4.79 -23.62
N ALA A 209 2.72 -3.61 -24.22
CA ALA A 209 2.57 -3.44 -25.65
C ALA A 209 3.60 -4.29 -26.45
N ALA A 210 3.17 -4.89 -27.54
CA ALA A 210 4.05 -5.69 -28.40
C ALA A 210 5.16 -4.80 -28.99
N GLY A 211 6.37 -5.33 -29.02
CA GLY A 211 7.59 -4.66 -29.49
C GLY A 211 8.76 -4.88 -28.55
N GLU A 212 9.83 -4.17 -28.79
CA GLU A 212 11.01 -4.16 -27.89
C GLU A 212 10.72 -3.23 -26.71
N VAL A 213 10.83 -3.76 -25.50
CA VAL A 213 10.67 -2.98 -24.25
C VAL A 213 11.86 -3.22 -23.33
N THR A 214 12.15 -2.23 -22.50
CA THR A 214 13.12 -2.36 -21.41
C THR A 214 12.37 -2.58 -20.11
N VAL A 215 12.71 -3.64 -19.39
CA VAL A 215 12.22 -3.93 -18.05
C VAL A 215 13.19 -3.31 -17.04
N ARG A 216 12.65 -2.60 -16.06
CA ARG A 216 13.38 -1.98 -14.95
C ARG A 216 12.76 -2.40 -13.63
N GLY A 217 13.60 -2.55 -12.60
CA GLY A 217 13.17 -2.87 -11.25
C GLY A 217 13.54 -1.75 -10.27
N TYR A 218 12.64 -1.48 -9.30
CA TYR A 218 12.80 -0.43 -8.30
C TYR A 218 12.47 -0.95 -6.90
N GLY A 219 13.35 -0.66 -5.95
CA GLY A 219 13.19 -0.94 -4.53
C GLY A 219 14.32 -0.28 -3.75
N ALA A 220 14.07 0.09 -2.49
CA ALA A 220 15.07 0.73 -1.66
C ALA A 220 16.30 -0.18 -1.48
N GLY A 221 17.50 0.38 -1.65
CA GLY A 221 18.76 -0.34 -1.52
C GLY A 221 19.11 -1.24 -2.71
N LEU A 222 18.25 -1.39 -3.71
CA LEU A 222 18.47 -2.29 -4.85
C LEU A 222 18.97 -1.52 -6.06
N ALA A 223 20.23 -1.76 -6.45
CA ALA A 223 20.71 -1.38 -7.78
C ALA A 223 20.60 -2.61 -8.70
N LEU A 224 19.69 -2.57 -9.67
CA LEU A 224 19.43 -3.66 -10.61
C LEU A 224 19.92 -3.29 -12.00
N ASP A 225 20.32 -4.29 -12.78
CA ASP A 225 20.48 -4.13 -14.23
C ASP A 225 19.11 -3.92 -14.90
N THR A 226 19.11 -3.70 -16.20
CA THR A 226 17.91 -3.64 -17.03
C THR A 226 17.91 -4.77 -18.01
N ALA A 227 16.73 -5.34 -18.31
CA ALA A 227 16.58 -6.39 -19.30
C ALA A 227 15.74 -5.92 -20.49
N SER A 228 16.13 -6.32 -21.71
CA SER A 228 15.33 -6.09 -22.91
C SER A 228 14.44 -7.28 -23.17
N ALA A 229 13.17 -7.03 -23.56
CA ALA A 229 12.21 -8.06 -23.90
C ALA A 229 11.52 -7.75 -25.23
N ALA A 230 11.49 -8.75 -26.13
CA ALA A 230 10.70 -8.71 -27.37
C ALA A 230 9.31 -9.26 -27.08
N VAL A 231 8.35 -8.38 -26.85
CA VAL A 231 6.99 -8.74 -26.49
C VAL A 231 6.16 -9.05 -27.77
N SER A 232 5.45 -10.16 -27.75
CA SER A 232 4.51 -10.53 -28.80
C SER A 232 3.07 -10.48 -28.29
N ALA A 233 2.16 -9.99 -29.11
CA ALA A 233 0.73 -9.93 -28.79
C ALA A 233 0.16 -11.30 -28.39
N GLY A 234 -0.60 -11.34 -27.30
CA GLY A 234 -1.25 -12.53 -26.76
C GLY A 234 -0.28 -13.58 -26.20
N LYS A 235 1.02 -13.26 -26.05
CA LYS A 235 2.02 -14.21 -25.56
C LYS A 235 2.76 -13.69 -24.35
N GLU A 236 3.23 -14.65 -23.53
CA GLU A 236 4.14 -14.39 -22.44
C GLU A 236 5.59 -14.48 -22.92
N THR A 237 6.40 -13.43 -22.72
CA THR A 237 7.85 -13.41 -22.89
C THR A 237 8.49 -13.79 -21.57
N LYS A 238 9.06 -15.00 -21.48
CA LYS A 238 9.63 -15.59 -20.26
C LYS A 238 11.14 -15.39 -20.15
N GLY A 239 11.65 -15.50 -18.91
CA GLY A 239 13.09 -15.49 -18.62
C GLY A 239 13.72 -14.11 -18.81
N VAL A 240 12.94 -13.07 -18.56
CA VAL A 240 13.44 -11.69 -18.55
C VAL A 240 13.90 -11.39 -17.12
N ASP A 241 15.11 -11.87 -16.80
CA ASP A 241 15.63 -11.80 -15.45
C ASP A 241 16.40 -10.49 -15.23
N LEU A 242 16.29 -9.94 -14.00
CA LEU A 242 17.07 -8.81 -13.54
C LEU A 242 18.01 -9.25 -12.42
N HIS A 243 19.22 -8.69 -12.40
CA HIS A 243 20.24 -9.05 -11.42
C HIS A 243 20.68 -7.84 -10.61
N ALA A 244 20.90 -8.04 -9.32
CA ALA A 244 21.52 -7.02 -8.49
C ALA A 244 22.94 -6.75 -8.99
N THR A 245 23.24 -5.47 -9.23
CA THR A 245 24.57 -4.98 -9.66
C THR A 245 25.33 -4.36 -8.49
N GLY A 246 24.66 -4.14 -7.38
CA GLY A 246 25.20 -3.55 -6.17
C GLY A 246 24.10 -3.03 -5.26
N GLU A 247 24.44 -2.11 -4.37
CA GLU A 247 23.52 -1.39 -3.52
C GLU A 247 23.22 -0.01 -4.10
N ALA A 248 21.95 0.39 -4.09
CA ALA A 248 21.58 1.78 -4.31
C ALA A 248 21.86 2.57 -3.03
N THR A 249 22.66 3.63 -3.13
CA THR A 249 23.11 4.41 -1.96
C THR A 249 22.69 5.88 -2.01
N ALA A 250 22.12 6.33 -3.13
CA ALA A 250 21.72 7.72 -3.29
C ALA A 250 20.63 8.11 -2.26
N VAL A 251 20.70 9.36 -1.80
CA VAL A 251 19.76 9.95 -0.85
C VAL A 251 18.99 11.05 -1.55
N VAL A 252 17.67 11.00 -1.49
CA VAL A 252 16.78 12.09 -1.87
C VAL A 252 16.36 12.82 -0.61
N SER A 253 16.64 14.13 -0.54
CA SER A 253 16.32 14.94 0.64
C SER A 253 15.66 16.26 0.23
N GLY A 254 14.82 16.80 1.09
CA GLY A 254 14.08 18.02 0.81
C GLY A 254 13.23 18.48 1.98
N LYS A 255 12.20 19.28 1.67
CA LYS A 255 11.30 19.82 2.68
C LYS A 255 9.84 19.77 2.19
N VAL A 256 8.95 19.36 3.08
CA VAL A 256 7.50 19.50 2.95
C VAL A 256 7.01 20.65 3.83
N GLU A 257 6.04 21.42 3.34
CA GLU A 257 5.35 22.46 4.10
C GLU A 257 3.96 21.98 4.49
N ILE A 258 3.71 21.91 5.80
CA ILE A 258 2.40 21.55 6.34
C ILE A 258 1.65 22.86 6.62
N VAL A 259 0.48 23.04 6.03
CA VAL A 259 -0.31 24.25 6.11
C VAL A 259 -1.74 23.92 6.58
N ASN A 260 -2.37 24.89 7.25
CA ASN A 260 -3.75 24.77 7.75
C ASN A 260 -4.02 23.49 8.58
N ALA A 261 -3.02 23.03 9.31
CA ALA A 261 -3.10 21.87 10.19
C ALA A 261 -2.60 22.24 11.59
N PRO A 262 -2.97 21.47 12.64
CA PRO A 262 -2.44 21.67 13.99
C PRO A 262 -0.91 21.60 14.04
N ASP A 263 -0.30 22.36 14.94
CA ASP A 263 1.14 22.34 15.17
C ASP A 263 1.61 20.93 15.57
N GLY A 264 2.63 20.42 14.90
CA GLY A 264 3.25 19.13 15.19
C GLY A 264 2.70 17.96 14.40
N ASP A 265 1.77 18.19 13.49
CA ASP A 265 1.34 17.16 12.55
C ASP A 265 2.51 16.68 11.68
N ALA A 266 2.45 15.43 11.30
CA ALA A 266 3.48 14.77 10.52
C ALA A 266 2.84 13.95 9.40
N THR A 267 3.51 13.89 8.25
CA THR A 267 3.06 13.15 7.07
C THR A 267 4.10 12.12 6.62
N SER A 268 3.74 11.28 5.67
CA SER A 268 4.68 10.47 4.90
C SER A 268 5.08 11.16 3.61
N VAL A 269 6.35 11.05 3.25
CA VAL A 269 6.89 11.43 1.93
C VAL A 269 7.31 10.17 1.19
N ILE A 270 6.88 10.03 -0.06
CA ILE A 270 7.14 8.87 -0.91
C ILE A 270 7.74 9.30 -2.26
N LEU A 271 8.48 8.39 -2.89
CA LEU A 271 8.94 8.51 -4.27
C LEU A 271 8.12 7.59 -5.16
N VAL A 272 7.44 8.16 -6.12
CA VAL A 272 6.67 7.45 -7.15
C VAL A 272 7.49 7.38 -8.42
N VAL A 273 7.55 6.23 -9.10
CA VAL A 273 8.25 6.11 -10.39
C VAL A 273 7.53 6.97 -11.44
N ALA A 274 8.25 7.90 -12.07
CA ALA A 274 7.66 8.93 -12.91
C ALA A 274 6.89 8.39 -14.13
N ASP A 275 7.35 7.27 -14.71
CA ASP A 275 6.69 6.60 -15.85
C ASP A 275 5.30 6.01 -15.49
N THR A 276 5.01 5.87 -14.20
CA THR A 276 3.75 5.31 -13.69
C THR A 276 2.80 6.38 -13.16
N PHE A 277 3.25 7.64 -13.13
CA PHE A 277 2.53 8.72 -12.48
C PHE A 277 1.39 9.27 -13.34
N ASP A 278 0.20 9.28 -12.76
CA ASP A 278 -0.99 9.95 -13.31
C ASP A 278 -1.20 11.30 -12.60
N ALA A 279 -1.06 12.37 -13.36
CA ALA A 279 -1.21 13.73 -12.84
C ALA A 279 -2.66 14.09 -12.47
N MET A 280 -3.67 13.44 -13.07
CA MET A 280 -5.08 13.72 -12.79
C MET A 280 -5.49 13.25 -11.39
N THR A 281 -4.90 12.14 -10.95
CA THR A 281 -5.18 11.55 -9.64
C THR A 281 -4.06 11.80 -8.62
N ALA A 282 -2.95 12.40 -9.07
CA ALA A 282 -1.72 12.56 -8.30
C ALA A 282 -1.26 11.24 -7.65
N ARG A 283 -1.34 10.13 -8.41
CA ARG A 283 -0.97 8.78 -7.96
C ARG A 283 -0.04 8.10 -8.94
N GLY A 284 0.64 7.07 -8.48
CA GLY A 284 1.49 6.20 -9.26
C GLY A 284 2.07 5.09 -8.40
N GLU A 285 2.96 4.29 -8.95
CA GLU A 285 3.53 3.15 -8.26
C GLU A 285 4.67 3.57 -7.33
N THR A 286 4.54 3.21 -6.06
CA THR A 286 5.53 3.46 -5.00
C THR A 286 6.40 2.23 -4.80
N PRO A 287 7.71 2.28 -5.10
CA PRO A 287 8.61 1.17 -4.80
C PRO A 287 8.72 0.94 -3.28
N ARG A 288 8.81 -0.31 -2.88
CA ARG A 288 8.98 -0.69 -1.47
C ARG A 288 10.19 0.03 -0.87
N GLY A 289 9.98 0.66 0.29
CA GLY A 289 11.01 1.32 1.09
C GLY A 289 11.42 2.72 0.61
N LEU A 290 10.97 3.20 -0.56
CA LEU A 290 11.27 4.55 -1.03
C LEU A 290 10.33 5.58 -0.40
N ARG A 291 10.39 5.67 0.94
CA ARG A 291 9.55 6.58 1.73
C ARG A 291 10.21 6.96 3.05
N GLN A 292 9.69 8.03 3.64
CA GLN A 292 9.93 8.41 5.03
C GLN A 292 8.60 8.82 5.66
N GLY A 293 8.23 8.19 6.77
CA GLY A 293 7.09 8.57 7.61
C GLY A 293 7.46 9.59 8.69
N ASN A 294 6.46 10.13 9.37
CA ASN A 294 6.59 11.09 10.48
C ASN A 294 7.40 12.35 10.12
N VAL A 295 7.22 12.87 8.91
CA VAL A 295 7.88 14.07 8.43
C VAL A 295 7.09 15.30 8.86
N THR A 296 7.72 16.19 9.64
CA THR A 296 7.15 17.47 10.07
C THR A 296 7.72 18.66 9.30
N GLY A 297 8.64 18.43 8.36
CA GLY A 297 9.32 19.46 7.56
C GLY A 297 10.39 18.85 6.67
N GLU A 298 11.58 18.60 7.20
CA GLU A 298 12.67 18.02 6.41
C GLU A 298 12.49 16.50 6.27
N PHE A 299 12.82 15.96 5.09
CA PHE A 299 12.83 14.53 4.81
C PHE A 299 14.14 14.09 4.16
N SER A 300 14.44 12.79 4.31
CA SER A 300 15.62 12.14 3.74
C SER A 300 15.31 10.66 3.46
N ILE A 301 15.21 10.29 2.18
CA ILE A 301 14.94 8.92 1.73
C ILE A 301 16.24 8.36 1.18
N ALA A 302 16.77 7.33 1.82
CA ALA A 302 18.02 6.68 1.44
C ALA A 302 17.78 5.42 0.58
N GLY A 303 18.84 4.98 -0.09
CA GLY A 303 18.80 3.75 -0.89
C GLY A 303 18.01 3.91 -2.20
N VAL A 304 17.95 5.11 -2.75
CA VAL A 304 17.17 5.38 -3.97
C VAL A 304 17.95 4.89 -5.19
N PRO A 305 17.42 3.93 -5.99
CA PRO A 305 18.05 3.50 -7.22
C PRO A 305 17.96 4.58 -8.31
N ASP A 306 18.81 4.45 -9.34
CA ASP A 306 18.77 5.32 -10.50
C ASP A 306 17.41 5.26 -11.19
N GLY A 307 16.85 6.42 -11.52
CA GLY A 307 15.53 6.53 -12.13
C GLY A 307 14.94 7.94 -12.08
N GLU A 308 13.77 8.08 -12.66
CA GLU A 308 12.99 9.31 -12.60
C GLU A 308 11.82 9.14 -11.63
N TYR A 309 11.62 10.14 -10.75
CA TYR A 309 10.63 10.06 -9.68
C TYR A 309 9.81 11.34 -9.57
N VAL A 310 8.60 11.17 -9.08
CA VAL A 310 7.74 12.23 -8.55
C VAL A 310 7.70 12.11 -7.03
N ILE A 311 7.87 13.21 -6.32
CA ILE A 311 7.82 13.24 -4.87
C ILE A 311 6.41 13.62 -4.44
N LEU A 312 5.81 12.80 -3.58
CA LEU A 312 4.47 13.03 -3.05
C LEU A 312 4.46 12.89 -1.53
N ALA A 313 3.45 13.49 -0.90
CA ALA A 313 3.20 13.38 0.54
C ALA A 313 1.71 13.16 0.85
N ALA A 314 1.37 12.97 2.12
CA ALA A 314 0.01 12.78 2.63
C ALA A 314 -0.68 11.49 2.11
N PHE A 315 -0.23 10.36 2.59
CA PHE A 315 -0.77 9.03 2.22
C PHE A 315 -1.30 8.23 3.41
N GLU A 316 -0.95 8.60 4.62
CA GLU A 316 -1.40 7.95 5.85
C GLU A 316 -2.68 8.63 6.37
N ASN A 317 -3.36 7.98 7.34
CA ASN A 317 -4.47 8.59 8.08
C ASN A 317 -3.91 9.52 9.19
N ASP A 318 -3.24 10.58 8.79
CA ASP A 318 -2.51 11.52 9.62
C ASP A 318 -3.19 12.90 9.73
N ALA A 319 -4.45 12.98 9.32
CA ALA A 319 -5.25 14.21 9.22
C ALA A 319 -4.75 15.22 8.18
N LEU A 320 -3.87 14.79 7.27
CA LEU A 320 -3.33 15.60 6.19
C LEU A 320 -3.73 15.01 4.83
N VAL A 321 -3.83 15.87 3.84
CA VAL A 321 -4.05 15.50 2.44
C VAL A 321 -3.10 16.29 1.55
N ARG A 322 -2.86 15.76 0.34
CA ARG A 322 -2.14 16.53 -0.68
C ARG A 322 -2.91 17.81 -0.96
N ASP A 323 -2.21 18.93 -0.99
CA ASP A 323 -2.81 20.18 -1.36
C ASP A 323 -3.06 20.19 -2.88
N PRO A 324 -4.31 20.15 -3.33
CA PRO A 324 -4.62 20.11 -4.74
C PRO A 324 -4.53 21.49 -5.42
N ASP A 325 -4.35 22.58 -4.65
CA ASP A 325 -4.28 23.92 -5.17
C ASP A 325 -2.91 24.20 -5.82
N THR A 326 -2.90 24.31 -7.14
CA THR A 326 -1.71 24.65 -7.93
C THR A 326 -1.48 26.16 -8.06
N SER A 327 -2.38 27.00 -7.54
CA SER A 327 -2.32 28.46 -7.71
C SER A 327 -1.53 29.16 -6.61
N ILE A 328 -1.33 28.53 -5.46
CA ILE A 328 -0.59 29.06 -4.32
C ILE A 328 0.77 28.37 -4.26
N GLY A 329 1.86 29.10 -4.37
CA GLY A 329 3.22 28.59 -4.53
C GLY A 329 3.57 27.41 -3.63
N GLY A 330 4.26 26.41 -4.18
CA GLY A 330 4.71 25.20 -3.50
C GLY A 330 3.86 23.94 -3.75
N THR A 331 2.85 23.99 -4.63
CA THR A 331 2.05 22.83 -5.03
C THR A 331 2.46 22.21 -6.35
N GLU A 332 3.49 22.74 -7.02
CA GLU A 332 4.02 22.10 -8.23
C GLU A 332 4.56 20.71 -7.90
N LEU A 333 4.26 19.76 -8.80
CA LEU A 333 4.76 18.39 -8.69
C LEU A 333 6.29 18.39 -8.82
N VAL A 334 6.98 18.01 -7.77
CA VAL A 334 8.44 17.91 -7.76
C VAL A 334 8.87 16.64 -8.48
N ARG A 335 9.59 16.82 -9.59
CA ARG A 335 10.19 15.73 -10.37
C ARG A 335 11.69 15.74 -10.21
N ILE A 336 12.28 14.56 -10.04
CA ILE A 336 13.72 14.39 -9.88
C ILE A 336 14.24 13.27 -10.74
N THR A 337 15.53 13.36 -11.08
CA THR A 337 16.29 12.25 -11.72
C THR A 337 17.44 11.86 -10.80
N VAL A 338 17.46 10.61 -10.37
CA VAL A 338 18.60 10.02 -9.63
C VAL A 338 19.50 9.32 -10.61
N ALA A 339 20.79 9.68 -10.61
CA ALA A 339 21.81 9.11 -11.50
C ALA A 339 23.15 8.98 -10.74
N GLY A 340 23.23 7.98 -9.89
CA GLY A 340 24.44 7.61 -9.14
C GLY A 340 24.86 8.54 -8.00
N GLY A 341 23.99 9.47 -7.56
CA GLY A 341 24.34 10.40 -6.50
C GLY A 341 23.15 11.04 -5.80
N ASP A 342 23.42 11.65 -4.64
CA ASP A 342 22.42 12.31 -3.82
C ASP A 342 21.69 13.42 -4.59
N GLN A 343 20.39 13.55 -4.32
CA GLN A 343 19.49 14.53 -4.93
C GLN A 343 18.85 15.43 -3.86
N PRO A 344 19.46 16.58 -3.53
CA PRO A 344 18.82 17.59 -2.70
C PRO A 344 17.76 18.32 -3.51
N VAL A 345 16.51 18.23 -3.08
CA VAL A 345 15.37 18.93 -3.65
C VAL A 345 15.36 20.36 -3.13
N GLN A 346 15.43 21.34 -4.02
CA GLN A 346 15.49 22.75 -3.64
C GLN A 346 14.09 23.37 -3.44
N GLU A 347 13.10 22.79 -4.10
CA GLU A 347 11.72 23.25 -4.06
C GLU A 347 10.98 22.54 -2.92
N SER A 348 10.19 23.27 -2.13
CA SER A 348 9.26 22.68 -1.17
C SER A 348 7.92 22.40 -1.85
N PHE A 349 7.19 21.44 -1.32
CA PHE A 349 5.81 21.16 -1.71
C PHE A 349 4.93 21.11 -0.45
N LYS A 350 3.61 21.32 -0.63
CA LYS A 350 2.68 21.46 0.47
C LYS A 350 1.80 20.22 0.66
N VAL A 351 1.41 20.03 1.91
CA VAL A 351 0.22 19.27 2.31
C VAL A 351 -0.64 20.18 3.20
N THR A 352 -1.93 19.94 3.20
CA THR A 352 -2.90 20.74 3.97
C THR A 352 -3.68 19.85 4.94
N GLY A 353 -4.31 20.45 5.95
CA GLY A 353 -5.25 19.75 6.82
C GLY A 353 -6.38 19.11 6.00
N ALA A 354 -6.69 17.85 6.30
CA ALA A 354 -7.79 17.14 5.67
C ALA A 354 -9.14 17.69 6.15
N LEU A 355 -10.18 17.53 5.32
CA LEU A 355 -11.56 17.62 5.80
C LEU A 355 -11.81 16.45 6.73
N ALA A 356 -11.90 16.69 8.04
CA ALA A 356 -12.06 15.63 9.01
C ALA A 356 -13.42 14.94 8.83
N VAL A 357 -13.41 13.64 8.61
CA VAL A 357 -14.62 12.81 8.57
C VAL A 357 -15.18 12.70 9.97
N VAL A 358 -16.48 13.04 10.15
CA VAL A 358 -17.19 12.92 11.42
C VAL A 358 -18.00 11.63 11.46
N SER A 359 -18.78 11.33 10.41
CA SER A 359 -19.50 10.05 10.26
C SER A 359 -20.07 9.87 8.84
N PRO A 360 -20.24 8.59 8.40
CA PRO A 360 -19.69 7.37 8.97
C PRO A 360 -18.20 7.23 8.70
N GLY A 361 -17.51 6.37 9.45
CA GLY A 361 -16.16 5.95 9.11
C GLY A 361 -15.05 6.92 9.53
N ALA A 362 -15.22 7.69 10.60
CA ALA A 362 -14.22 8.64 11.08
C ALA A 362 -12.92 7.96 11.56
N SER A 363 -13.04 6.92 12.37
CA SER A 363 -11.89 6.22 12.96
C SER A 363 -11.82 4.74 12.62
N ARG A 364 -12.92 4.15 12.17
CA ARG A 364 -13.07 2.75 11.75
C ARG A 364 -14.30 2.63 10.88
N MET A 365 -14.43 1.50 10.20
CA MET A 365 -15.66 1.20 9.45
C MET A 365 -16.86 1.16 10.38
N ASP A 366 -17.88 1.96 10.07
CA ASP A 366 -19.16 1.99 10.78
C ASP A 366 -20.18 1.08 10.10
N GLU A 367 -21.21 0.63 10.87
CA GLU A 367 -22.38 -0.02 10.31
C GLU A 367 -23.50 0.99 10.14
N VAL A 368 -24.06 1.10 8.93
CA VAL A 368 -25.12 2.04 8.58
C VAL A 368 -26.32 1.29 8.04
N SER A 369 -27.51 1.69 8.48
CA SER A 369 -28.78 1.20 7.96
C SER A 369 -29.73 2.37 7.63
N GLY A 370 -30.62 2.18 6.68
CA GLY A 370 -31.49 3.26 6.17
C GLY A 370 -30.70 4.25 5.30
N THR A 371 -31.21 5.46 5.15
CA THR A 371 -30.56 6.49 4.31
C THR A 371 -29.32 7.05 5.00
N PRO A 372 -28.10 6.89 4.44
CA PRO A 372 -26.89 7.46 5.02
C PRO A 372 -26.93 9.00 5.03
N ALA A 373 -26.24 9.56 6.02
CA ALA A 373 -25.89 10.99 6.04
C ALA A 373 -24.37 11.08 6.19
N PHE A 374 -23.71 11.79 5.27
CA PHE A 374 -22.27 12.01 5.28
C PHE A 374 -21.97 13.30 6.03
N VAL A 375 -21.17 13.22 7.08
CA VAL A 375 -20.85 14.35 7.94
C VAL A 375 -19.34 14.53 8.00
N PHE A 376 -18.87 15.72 7.71
CA PHE A 376 -17.46 16.11 7.77
C PHE A 376 -17.32 17.55 8.28
N GLU A 377 -16.12 17.92 8.76
CA GLU A 377 -15.87 19.26 9.25
C GLU A 377 -15.88 20.29 8.11
N ASP A 378 -16.33 21.52 8.45
CA ASP A 378 -16.38 22.65 7.55
C ASP A 378 -14.96 23.18 7.28
N ASP A 379 -14.67 23.49 6.04
CA ASP A 379 -13.46 24.25 5.65
C ASP A 379 -13.82 25.73 5.57
N SER A 380 -13.29 26.54 6.45
CA SER A 380 -13.70 27.94 6.59
C SER A 380 -13.36 28.85 5.38
N SER A 381 -12.68 28.32 4.37
CA SER A 381 -12.19 29.11 3.23
C SER A 381 -12.88 28.81 1.89
N GLU A 382 -13.75 27.82 1.85
CA GLU A 382 -14.43 27.29 0.68
C GLU A 382 -15.63 28.14 0.20
N ASP A 383 -16.07 27.86 -1.02
CA ASP A 383 -17.32 28.35 -1.59
C ASP A 383 -18.40 27.24 -1.64
N MET A 384 -17.96 26.00 -1.80
CA MET A 384 -18.81 24.82 -1.95
C MET A 384 -18.02 23.54 -1.70
N TYR A 385 -18.77 22.41 -1.63
CA TYR A 385 -18.18 21.07 -1.54
C TYR A 385 -18.70 20.17 -2.66
N GLU A 386 -17.89 19.15 -2.97
CA GLU A 386 -18.28 17.99 -3.76
C GLU A 386 -18.22 16.74 -2.88
N VAL A 387 -19.23 15.87 -2.98
CA VAL A 387 -19.25 14.59 -2.25
C VAL A 387 -19.50 13.47 -3.23
N SER A 388 -18.68 12.43 -3.15
CA SER A 388 -18.80 11.22 -3.96
C SER A 388 -18.91 9.99 -3.08
N LEU A 389 -19.61 8.95 -3.55
CA LEU A 389 -19.74 7.65 -2.90
C LEU A 389 -19.22 6.55 -3.82
N PHE A 390 -18.31 5.74 -3.28
CA PHE A 390 -17.72 4.59 -3.96
C PHE A 390 -18.15 3.30 -3.27
N ASP A 391 -18.31 2.23 -4.03
CA ASP A 391 -18.52 0.87 -3.50
C ASP A 391 -17.20 0.11 -3.34
N ALA A 392 -17.26 -1.08 -2.75
CA ALA A 392 -16.07 -1.92 -2.54
C ALA A 392 -15.44 -2.45 -3.83
N LEU A 393 -16.15 -2.39 -4.96
CA LEU A 393 -15.61 -2.74 -6.28
C LEU A 393 -14.86 -1.56 -6.90
N GLY A 394 -14.85 -0.41 -6.20
CA GLY A 394 -14.18 0.82 -6.60
C GLY A 394 -15.00 1.73 -7.50
N GLU A 395 -16.23 1.38 -7.78
CA GLU A 395 -17.10 2.17 -8.66
C GLU A 395 -17.69 3.38 -7.93
N LYS A 396 -17.64 4.56 -8.58
CA LYS A 396 -18.34 5.72 -8.09
C LYS A 396 -19.83 5.58 -8.42
N ILE A 397 -20.64 5.31 -7.40
CA ILE A 397 -22.06 5.02 -7.55
C ILE A 397 -22.96 6.24 -7.38
N TRP A 398 -22.45 7.32 -6.80
CA TRP A 398 -23.19 8.56 -6.59
C TRP A 398 -22.21 9.74 -6.39
N GLU A 399 -22.68 10.92 -6.76
CA GLU A 399 -21.99 12.18 -6.48
C GLU A 399 -22.99 13.34 -6.33
N ASN A 400 -22.62 14.32 -5.49
CA ASN A 400 -23.24 15.62 -5.41
C ASN A 400 -22.13 16.68 -5.56
N LEU A 401 -22.14 17.37 -6.69
CA LEU A 401 -21.10 18.34 -7.07
C LEU A 401 -21.42 19.79 -6.63
N GLU A 402 -22.55 20.03 -5.99
CA GLU A 402 -23.06 21.36 -5.64
C GLU A 402 -23.53 21.42 -4.17
N VAL A 403 -22.74 20.88 -3.25
CA VAL A 403 -23.04 20.97 -1.81
C VAL A 403 -22.69 22.39 -1.33
N PRO A 404 -23.67 23.19 -0.87
CA PRO A 404 -23.40 24.56 -0.47
C PRO A 404 -22.58 24.62 0.81
N ARG A 405 -21.75 25.63 0.94
CA ARG A 405 -21.07 25.95 2.20
C ARG A 405 -22.06 26.19 3.32
N VAL A 406 -21.66 25.92 4.54
CA VAL A 406 -22.46 26.15 5.74
C VAL A 406 -21.87 27.33 6.51
N SER A 407 -22.69 28.33 6.83
CA SER A 407 -22.24 29.48 7.59
C SER A 407 -22.45 29.27 9.09
N GLY A 408 -21.38 29.36 9.87
CA GLY A 408 -21.43 29.25 11.33
C GLY A 408 -21.73 27.85 11.84
N SER A 409 -21.52 26.84 11.01
CA SER A 409 -21.60 25.42 11.39
C SER A 409 -20.18 24.85 11.55
N GLU A 410 -20.04 23.92 12.46
CA GLU A 410 -18.80 23.19 12.63
C GLU A 410 -18.73 21.95 11.72
N ASN A 411 -19.89 21.52 11.14
CA ASN A 411 -19.99 20.32 10.32
C ASN A 411 -20.93 20.52 9.12
N VAL A 412 -20.50 19.99 7.99
CA VAL A 412 -21.33 19.84 6.79
C VAL A 412 -22.03 18.50 6.85
N THR A 413 -23.34 18.48 6.57
CA THR A 413 -24.13 17.26 6.53
C THR A 413 -24.81 17.09 5.17
N VAL A 414 -24.55 15.99 4.49
CA VAL A 414 -25.10 15.65 3.18
C VAL A 414 -25.88 14.37 3.26
N ALA A 415 -27.20 14.44 3.03
CA ALA A 415 -28.04 13.26 2.96
C ALA A 415 -27.81 12.54 1.61
N TYR A 416 -27.71 11.24 1.65
CA TYR A 416 -27.65 10.43 0.44
C TYR A 416 -29.00 10.39 -0.25
N ASP A 417 -29.06 10.70 -1.53
CA ASP A 417 -30.25 10.67 -2.37
C ASP A 417 -30.06 9.88 -3.68
N GLY A 418 -29.02 9.04 -3.70
CA GLY A 418 -28.65 8.20 -4.84
C GLY A 418 -29.45 6.89 -4.95
N PRO A 419 -28.95 5.95 -5.79
CA PRO A 419 -29.54 4.62 -5.95
C PRO A 419 -29.61 3.83 -4.63
N GLU A 420 -30.50 2.84 -4.55
CA GLU A 420 -30.60 1.96 -3.38
C GLU A 420 -29.28 1.25 -3.11
N LEU A 421 -28.81 1.32 -1.86
CA LEU A 421 -27.57 0.66 -1.44
C LEU A 421 -27.80 -0.84 -1.20
N VAL A 422 -26.78 -1.64 -1.47
CA VAL A 422 -26.85 -3.10 -1.36
C VAL A 422 -26.47 -3.54 0.04
N PRO A 423 -27.34 -4.25 0.79
CA PRO A 423 -26.99 -4.79 2.10
C PRO A 423 -25.78 -5.75 2.03
N GLY A 424 -24.83 -5.60 2.96
CA GLY A 424 -23.57 -6.33 2.99
C GLY A 424 -22.45 -5.73 2.15
N MET A 425 -22.72 -4.71 1.33
CA MET A 425 -21.71 -3.97 0.59
C MET A 425 -21.02 -2.95 1.49
N ILE A 426 -19.72 -2.77 1.25
CA ILE A 426 -18.91 -1.72 1.90
C ILE A 426 -18.83 -0.53 0.95
N TYR A 427 -18.99 0.66 1.52
CA TYR A 427 -18.96 1.93 0.80
C TYR A 427 -17.97 2.89 1.44
N GLN A 428 -17.49 3.85 0.64
CA GLN A 428 -16.69 4.98 1.10
C GLN A 428 -17.24 6.27 0.51
N PHE A 429 -17.54 7.25 1.35
CA PHE A 429 -17.74 8.60 0.86
C PHE A 429 -16.43 9.40 0.91
N ARG A 430 -16.28 10.31 -0.03
CA ARG A 430 -15.20 11.30 -0.11
C ARG A 430 -15.82 12.67 -0.31
N ALA A 431 -15.27 13.66 0.39
CA ALA A 431 -15.65 15.05 0.22
C ALA A 431 -14.44 15.88 -0.19
N THR A 432 -14.68 16.92 -1.00
CA THR A 432 -13.67 17.86 -1.47
C THR A 432 -14.22 19.27 -1.29
N SER A 433 -13.49 20.16 -0.62
CA SER A 433 -13.78 21.58 -0.55
C SER A 433 -13.25 22.31 -1.78
N LYS A 434 -14.00 23.30 -2.27
CA LYS A 434 -13.63 24.06 -3.45
C LYS A 434 -13.75 25.54 -3.21
N LYS A 435 -12.84 26.31 -3.84
CA LYS A 435 -12.87 27.75 -3.90
C LYS A 435 -12.65 28.22 -5.34
N ASP A 436 -13.53 29.08 -5.83
CA ASP A 436 -13.48 29.55 -7.22
C ASP A 436 -13.38 28.38 -8.24
N GLY A 437 -14.00 27.25 -7.91
CA GLY A 437 -13.99 26.03 -8.73
C GLY A 437 -12.73 25.15 -8.58
N THR A 438 -11.73 25.59 -7.80
CA THR A 438 -10.48 24.85 -7.56
C THR A 438 -10.60 24.04 -6.26
N PRO A 439 -10.25 22.75 -6.23
CA PRO A 439 -10.12 21.96 -5.00
C PRO A 439 -9.06 22.58 -4.08
N ILE A 440 -9.34 22.67 -2.79
CA ILE A 440 -8.42 23.22 -1.77
C ILE A 440 -8.13 22.26 -0.63
N SER A 441 -9.05 21.35 -0.30
CA SER A 441 -8.83 20.24 0.63
C SER A 441 -9.80 19.09 0.33
N GLN A 442 -9.56 17.94 0.93
CA GLN A 442 -10.41 16.75 0.78
C GLN A 442 -10.35 15.87 2.02
N THR A 443 -11.26 14.90 2.12
CA THR A 443 -11.17 13.85 3.14
C THR A 443 -10.00 12.93 2.86
N GLU A 444 -9.43 12.34 3.91
CA GLU A 444 -8.34 11.36 3.79
C GLU A 444 -8.78 10.12 3.01
N ASP A 445 -7.83 9.53 2.29
CA ASP A 445 -8.06 8.42 1.36
C ASP A 445 -8.62 7.14 2.02
N LEU A 446 -8.36 6.92 3.30
CA LEU A 446 -8.75 5.70 4.03
C LEU A 446 -9.88 5.93 5.06
N LYS A 447 -10.51 7.10 5.07
CA LYS A 447 -11.65 7.46 5.93
C LYS A 447 -12.98 7.38 5.19
N GLY A 448 -14.06 7.58 5.92
CA GLY A 448 -15.40 7.62 5.34
C GLY A 448 -16.01 6.26 4.97
N VAL A 449 -15.46 5.17 5.54
CA VAL A 449 -15.83 3.79 5.18
C VAL A 449 -16.95 3.25 6.07
N PHE A 450 -17.95 2.61 5.47
CA PHE A 450 -19.05 1.99 6.20
C PHE A 450 -19.58 0.72 5.52
N LEU A 451 -20.07 -0.21 6.34
CA LEU A 451 -20.82 -1.39 5.91
C LEU A 451 -22.32 -1.06 5.92
N TYR A 452 -23.00 -1.23 4.80
CA TYR A 452 -24.45 -1.06 4.73
C TYR A 452 -25.20 -2.34 5.16
N LYS A 453 -26.22 -2.20 6.04
CA LYS A 453 -26.98 -3.32 6.65
C LYS A 453 -28.42 -3.36 6.17
#